data_9bfedce2859bc657b35fcab4b92bda08
#
_entry.id   9bfedce2859bc657b35fcab4b92bda08
#
_cell.length_a   1.000
_cell.length_b   1.000
_cell.length_c   1.000
_cell.angle_alpha   90.00
_cell.angle_beta   90.00
_cell.angle_gamma   90.00
#
_symmetry.space_group_name_H-M   'P 1'
#
loop_
_entity.id
_entity.type
_entity.pdbx_description
1 polymer ?
#
loop_
_entity_poly.entity_id
_entity_poly.type
_entity_poly.pdbx_seq_one_letter_code
_entity_poly.pdbx_strand_id
1 'polypeptide(L)'
;MDIKMNEMNQKFCQCCGMPMGETDELYGTNADGSKNEEYCKYCFENGKFTFNGTMEEMIEVCVPNMAAANPNMSEEEARKIMLEWFPTLKRWKN
;
A
#
# COMPACT_ATOMS: atom_id res chain seq x y z
N MET A 1 -10.43 -19.93 -13.85
CA MET A 1 -9.12 -20.40 -13.47
C MET A 1 -8.09 -19.29 -13.57
N ASP A 2 -8.00 -18.70 -14.70
CA ASP A 2 -7.04 -17.63 -14.89
C ASP A 2 -7.34 -16.42 -14.03
N ILE A 3 -8.61 -16.21 -13.78
CA ILE A 3 -9.02 -15.08 -12.95
C ILE A 3 -8.41 -15.19 -11.56
N LYS A 4 -8.44 -16.38 -11.01
CA LYS A 4 -7.85 -16.59 -9.71
C LYS A 4 -6.36 -16.30 -9.71
N MET A 5 -5.70 -16.74 -10.75
CA MET A 5 -4.26 -16.52 -10.84
C MET A 5 -3.94 -15.05 -10.94
N ASN A 6 -4.78 -14.31 -11.67
CA ASN A 6 -4.58 -12.87 -11.78
C ASN A 6 -4.72 -12.20 -10.44
N GLU A 7 -5.68 -12.62 -9.66
CA GLU A 7 -5.87 -12.06 -8.33
C GLU A 7 -4.68 -12.35 -7.44
N MET A 8 -4.15 -13.55 -7.56
CA MET A 8 -3.00 -13.93 -6.75
C MET A 8 -1.75 -13.17 -7.14
N ASN A 9 -1.70 -12.70 -8.38
CA ASN A 9 -0.55 -11.96 -8.85
C ASN A 9 -0.64 -10.48 -8.57
N GLN A 10 -1.77 -10.02 -8.08
CA GLN A 10 -1.92 -8.60 -7.75
C GLN A 10 -1.12 -8.30 -6.49
N LYS A 11 -0.30 -7.27 -6.57
CA LYS A 11 0.55 -6.89 -5.46
C LYS A 11 -0.02 -5.67 -4.76
N PHE A 12 0.20 -5.62 -3.47
CA PHE A 12 -0.21 -4.48 -2.66
C PHE A 12 1.01 -3.87 -2.00
N CYS A 13 1.02 -2.55 -1.90
CA CYS A 13 2.11 -1.87 -1.23
C CYS A 13 2.16 -2.30 0.24
N GLN A 14 3.33 -2.74 0.68
CA GLN A 14 3.50 -3.25 2.04
C GLN A 14 3.70 -2.12 3.05
N CYS A 15 3.41 -0.90 2.65
CA CYS A 15 3.47 0.26 3.51
C CYS A 15 2.09 0.91 3.65
N CYS A 16 1.43 1.20 2.53
CA CYS A 16 0.13 1.88 2.54
C CYS A 16 -1.03 1.00 2.09
N GLY A 17 -0.74 -0.22 1.63
CA GLY A 17 -1.78 -1.14 1.22
C GLY A 17 -2.42 -0.86 -0.12
N MET A 18 -1.88 0.09 -0.88
CA MET A 18 -2.45 0.43 -2.17
C MET A 18 -2.23 -0.71 -3.17
N PRO A 19 -3.26 -1.09 -3.94
CA PRO A 19 -3.04 -2.09 -5.01
C PRO A 19 -2.18 -1.47 -6.10
N MET A 20 -1.17 -2.23 -6.54
CA MET A 20 -0.22 -1.70 -7.49
C MET A 20 -0.48 -2.15 -8.93
N GLY A 21 -1.55 -2.91 -9.14
CA GLY A 21 -1.93 -3.30 -10.49
C GLY A 21 -1.01 -4.36 -11.07
N GLU A 22 -1.13 -4.52 -12.38
CA GLU A 22 -0.41 -5.59 -13.09
C GLU A 22 0.87 -5.12 -13.74
N THR A 23 1.11 -3.81 -13.77
CA THR A 23 2.32 -3.26 -14.36
C THR A 23 3.23 -2.73 -13.27
N ASP A 24 4.44 -2.34 -13.65
CA ASP A 24 5.39 -1.81 -12.67
C ASP A 24 5.34 -0.29 -12.54
N GLU A 25 4.30 0.33 -13.10
CA GLU A 25 4.20 1.79 -13.08
C GLU A 25 4.09 2.35 -11.67
N LEU A 26 3.47 1.61 -10.78
CA LEU A 26 3.27 2.06 -9.41
C LEU A 26 4.31 1.52 -8.44
N TYR A 27 5.25 0.74 -8.93
CA TYR A 27 6.30 0.18 -8.07
C TYR A 27 7.25 1.28 -7.60
N GLY A 28 7.73 1.13 -6.36
CA GLY A 28 8.80 2.00 -5.89
C GLY A 28 10.12 1.65 -6.56
N THR A 29 11.17 2.34 -6.16
CA THR A 29 12.49 2.08 -6.74
C THR A 29 13.50 1.82 -5.64
N ASN A 30 14.42 0.91 -5.93
CA ASN A 30 15.55 0.63 -5.06
C ASN A 30 16.66 1.63 -5.30
N ALA A 31 17.69 1.57 -4.46
CA ALA A 31 18.79 2.51 -4.56
C ALA A 31 19.49 2.45 -5.92
N ASP A 32 19.47 1.28 -6.56
CA ASP A 32 20.14 1.12 -7.87
C ASP A 32 19.21 1.42 -9.04
N GLY A 33 18.01 1.92 -8.75
CA GLY A 33 17.06 2.27 -9.81
C GLY A 33 16.15 1.15 -10.25
N SER A 34 16.36 -0.06 -9.75
CA SER A 34 15.48 -1.16 -10.12
C SER A 34 14.13 -1.01 -9.39
N LYS A 35 13.12 -1.69 -9.92
CA LYS A 35 11.78 -1.59 -9.37
C LYS A 35 11.64 -2.44 -8.11
N ASN A 36 10.91 -1.92 -7.13
CA ASN A 36 10.61 -2.64 -5.91
C ASN A 36 9.15 -3.06 -5.94
N GLU A 37 8.90 -4.36 -5.88
CA GLU A 37 7.55 -4.90 -5.99
C GLU A 37 6.79 -4.88 -4.67
N GLU A 38 7.46 -4.57 -3.57
CA GLU A 38 6.82 -4.63 -2.26
C GLU A 38 6.24 -3.29 -1.83
N TYR A 39 6.72 -2.20 -2.39
CA TYR A 39 6.29 -0.85 -2.01
C TYR A 39 5.99 -0.04 -3.24
N CYS A 40 5.00 0.85 -3.12
CA CYS A 40 4.64 1.70 -4.25
C CYS A 40 5.58 2.89 -4.34
N LYS A 41 5.51 3.56 -5.49
CA LYS A 41 6.42 4.69 -5.75
C LYS A 41 6.16 5.88 -4.83
N TYR A 42 4.98 5.93 -4.22
CA TYR A 42 4.66 7.01 -3.30
C TYR A 42 5.23 6.75 -1.90
N CYS A 43 5.57 5.51 -1.60
CA CYS A 43 6.07 5.14 -0.29
C CYS A 43 7.55 4.84 -0.27
N PHE A 44 8.11 4.46 -1.41
CA PHE A 44 9.49 3.97 -1.44
C PHE A 44 10.17 4.47 -2.71
N GLU A 45 11.24 5.22 -2.55
CA GLU A 45 11.93 5.80 -3.69
C GLU A 45 13.44 5.80 -3.43
N ASN A 46 14.20 5.35 -4.43
CA ASN A 46 15.66 5.33 -4.36
C ASN A 46 16.18 4.59 -3.12
N GLY A 47 15.48 3.51 -2.77
CA GLY A 47 15.89 2.67 -1.67
C GLY A 47 15.53 3.19 -0.30
N LYS A 48 14.69 4.21 -0.23
CA LYS A 48 14.29 4.81 1.04
C LYS A 48 12.80 5.02 1.09
N PHE A 49 12.25 4.88 2.29
CA PHE A 49 10.85 5.24 2.49
C PHE A 49 10.69 6.75 2.43
N THR A 50 9.65 7.18 1.73
CA THR A 50 9.36 8.60 1.62
C THR A 50 8.62 9.13 2.85
N PHE A 51 8.02 8.24 3.62
CA PHE A 51 7.27 8.60 4.82
C PHE A 51 7.94 7.98 6.04
N ASN A 52 8.25 8.80 7.01
CA ASN A 52 9.00 8.36 8.18
C ASN A 52 8.18 8.38 9.47
N GLY A 53 6.86 8.42 9.37
CA GLY A 53 6.00 8.44 10.54
C GLY A 53 5.67 7.05 11.04
N THR A 54 4.73 7.00 11.97
CA THR A 54 4.26 5.74 12.54
C THR A 54 3.19 5.12 11.66
N MET A 55 2.83 3.86 12.00
CA MET A 55 1.76 3.17 11.29
C MET A 55 0.46 3.97 11.41
N GLU A 56 0.17 4.45 12.59
CA GLU A 56 -1.06 5.22 12.81
C GLU A 56 -1.08 6.48 11.96
N GLU A 57 0.06 7.14 11.85
CA GLU A 57 0.15 8.33 11.00
C GLU A 57 -0.07 7.99 9.54
N MET A 58 0.49 6.88 9.09
CA MET A 58 0.29 6.44 7.72
C MET A 58 -1.18 6.12 7.47
N ILE A 59 -1.83 5.49 8.43
CA ILE A 59 -3.26 5.19 8.30
C ILE A 59 -4.05 6.47 8.12
N GLU A 60 -3.76 7.50 8.91
CA GLU A 60 -4.49 8.76 8.80
C GLU A 60 -4.29 9.42 7.45
N VAL A 61 -3.12 9.27 6.87
CA VAL A 61 -2.86 9.78 5.52
C VAL A 61 -3.68 9.03 4.49
N CYS A 62 -3.84 7.72 4.67
CA CYS A 62 -4.50 6.87 3.68
C CYS A 62 -6.01 6.83 3.81
N VAL A 63 -6.55 7.16 4.99
CA VAL A 63 -7.98 7.05 5.23
C VAL A 63 -8.82 7.86 4.23
N PRO A 64 -8.51 9.14 3.98
CA PRO A 64 -9.32 9.90 3.01
C PRO A 64 -9.26 9.31 1.62
N ASN A 65 -8.11 8.77 1.23
CA ASN A 65 -7.96 8.18 -0.10
C ASN A 65 -8.78 6.92 -0.24
N MET A 66 -8.78 6.08 0.79
CA MET A 66 -9.56 4.85 0.75
C MET A 66 -11.06 5.17 0.73
N ALA A 67 -11.48 6.11 1.55
CA ALA A 67 -12.88 6.50 1.59
C ALA A 67 -13.33 7.10 0.27
N ALA A 68 -12.46 7.89 -0.37
CA ALA A 68 -12.78 8.49 -1.65
C ALA A 68 -12.91 7.45 -2.75
N ALA A 69 -12.11 6.38 -2.67
CA ALA A 69 -12.13 5.33 -3.67
C ALA A 69 -13.32 4.39 -3.49
N ASN A 70 -13.97 4.42 -2.34
CA ASN A 70 -15.08 3.53 -2.02
C ASN A 70 -16.27 4.36 -1.54
N PRO A 71 -17.16 4.76 -2.47
CA PRO A 71 -18.22 5.74 -2.15
C PRO A 71 -19.13 5.32 -0.99
N ASN A 72 -19.26 4.02 -0.74
CA ASN A 72 -20.12 3.56 0.34
C ASN A 72 -19.40 3.36 1.65
N MET A 73 -18.15 3.79 1.71
CA MET A 73 -17.32 3.61 2.89
C MET A 73 -17.05 4.96 3.54
N SER A 74 -17.29 5.05 4.85
CA SER A 74 -16.95 6.25 5.59
C SER A 74 -15.49 6.22 5.98
N GLU A 75 -14.97 7.38 6.41
CA GLU A 75 -13.59 7.42 6.88
C GLU A 75 -13.41 6.59 8.14
N GLU A 76 -14.44 6.51 8.96
CA GLU A 76 -14.39 5.67 10.15
C GLU A 76 -14.22 4.21 9.79
N GLU A 77 -14.96 3.76 8.79
CA GLU A 77 -14.84 2.38 8.34
C GLU A 77 -13.48 2.11 7.73
N ALA A 78 -12.99 3.05 6.94
CA ALA A 78 -11.68 2.89 6.34
C ALA A 78 -10.60 2.79 7.40
N ARG A 79 -10.68 3.63 8.43
CA ARG A 79 -9.71 3.60 9.51
C ARG A 79 -9.74 2.26 10.25
N LYS A 80 -10.94 1.76 10.50
CA LYS A 80 -11.08 0.49 11.19
C LYS A 80 -10.46 -0.65 10.38
N ILE A 81 -10.72 -0.67 9.09
CA ILE A 81 -10.16 -1.69 8.22
C ILE A 81 -8.65 -1.61 8.21
N MET A 82 -8.11 -0.41 8.12
CA MET A 82 -6.67 -0.23 8.06
C MET A 82 -5.99 -0.60 9.38
N LEU A 83 -6.65 -0.32 10.50
CA LEU A 83 -6.08 -0.68 11.79
C LEU A 83 -5.95 -2.19 11.96
N GLU A 84 -6.82 -2.95 11.28
CA GLU A 84 -6.74 -4.40 11.32
C GLU A 84 -5.78 -4.96 10.28
N TRP A 85 -5.63 -4.26 9.17
CA TRP A 85 -4.86 -4.76 8.04
C TRP A 85 -3.38 -4.36 8.09
N PHE A 86 -3.12 -3.11 8.39
CA PHE A 86 -1.75 -2.59 8.33
C PHE A 86 -0.76 -3.37 9.17
N PRO A 87 -1.10 -3.86 10.37
CA PRO A 87 -0.11 -4.65 11.13
C PRO A 87 0.36 -5.91 10.41
N THR A 88 -0.37 -6.35 9.38
CA THR A 88 0.05 -7.50 8.58
C THR A 88 0.95 -7.12 7.42
N LEU A 89 1.06 -5.82 7.10
CA LEU A 89 1.90 -5.37 6.02
C LEU A 89 3.37 -5.42 6.45
N LYS A 90 4.24 -5.67 5.49
CA LYS A 90 5.64 -5.94 5.78
C LYS A 90 6.31 -4.83 6.58
N ARG A 91 6.07 -3.58 6.22
CA ARG A 91 6.74 -2.47 6.90
C ARG A 91 6.34 -2.36 8.37
N TRP A 92 5.07 -2.65 8.68
CA TRP A 92 4.54 -2.43 10.03
C TRP A 92 4.51 -3.70 10.86
N LYS A 93 4.82 -4.82 10.23
CA LYS A 93 4.81 -6.10 10.91
C LYS A 93 6.08 -6.23 11.75
N ASN A 94 5.93 -6.69 12.97
CA ASN A 94 7.10 -6.91 13.84
C ASN A 94 7.74 -8.26 13.60
#